data_3ee17f5de8047fdbeddb885fb00d3a05
#
_entry.id   3ee17f5de8047fdbeddb885fb00d3a05
#
_cell.length_a   1.000
_cell.length_b   1.000
_cell.length_c   1.000
_cell.angle_alpha   90.00
_cell.angle_beta   90.00
_cell.angle_gamma   90.00
#
_symmetry.space_group_name_H-M   'P 1'
#
loop_
_entity.id
_entity.type
_entity.pdbx_description
1 polymer ?
#
loop_
_entity_poly.entity_id
_entity_poly.type
_entity_poly.pdbx_seq_one_letter_code
_entity_poly.pdbx_strand_id
1 'polypeptide(L)'
;MNKHPFRRVLSLSFVIAVLAGQHAVVVAQDKAKIEGAEAKMFSAATDYQLFMGRWSRRLAPEYIAFAGVKNGDRVLDVGTGTGSLASALETTMTSSEIVGIDPSEGFIGYAKKNAKSNRTSFETGDAQALRFQDKTFDQTMALLVMNFIPDHNKAIGEMRRVTRPHGVVSACVWDYNEDMQMLRFFWDEAVAFDPAIEPKDERHMKLSREGQLGELWKRVGLVNIQEKPLSIDQAYQSFDDYWGSFLRGAGPGGAYVVSLSDKSRHELETRMRKRLLGNREDGPFVLKARAWCVRGEVPK
;
A
#
# COMPACT_ATOMS: atom_id res chain seq x y z
N MET A 1 -65.53 -51.25 24.79
CA MET A 1 -65.40 -49.91 24.25
C MET A 1 -64.28 -49.17 25.01
N ASN A 2 -63.11 -49.06 24.37
CA ASN A 2 -62.17 -47.98 24.69
C ASN A 2 -61.02 -48.05 23.65
N LYS A 3 -60.98 -47.06 22.79
CA LYS A 3 -59.97 -46.90 21.75
C LYS A 3 -58.78 -46.12 22.33
N HIS A 4 -57.54 -46.68 22.26
CA HIS A 4 -56.32 -45.93 22.48
C HIS A 4 -55.75 -45.48 21.16
N PRO A 5 -55.33 -44.22 21.04
CA PRO A 5 -54.61 -43.73 19.87
C PRO A 5 -53.09 -43.97 20.03
N PHE A 6 -52.48 -44.60 19.02
CA PHE A 6 -51.03 -44.73 18.84
C PHE A 6 -50.42 -43.33 18.62
N ARG A 7 -49.66 -42.81 19.57
CA ARG A 7 -48.78 -41.67 19.39
C ARG A 7 -47.51 -42.18 18.73
N ARG A 8 -47.25 -41.76 17.47
CA ARG A 8 -45.97 -41.89 16.80
C ARG A 8 -44.94 -41.00 17.49
N VAL A 9 -43.97 -41.61 18.18
CA VAL A 9 -42.74 -40.94 18.57
C VAL A 9 -41.83 -40.96 17.39
N LEU A 10 -41.81 -39.86 16.59
CA LEU A 10 -40.78 -39.62 15.59
C LEU A 10 -39.50 -39.25 16.34
N SER A 11 -38.46 -40.06 16.14
CA SER A 11 -37.22 -40.00 16.92
C SER A 11 -36.48 -38.66 16.73
N LEU A 12 -36.27 -37.99 17.86
CA LEU A 12 -35.47 -36.75 17.98
C LEU A 12 -34.05 -36.90 17.41
N SER A 13 -33.56 -38.11 17.23
CA SER A 13 -32.23 -38.45 16.74
C SER A 13 -31.99 -38.10 15.28
N PHE A 14 -33.02 -38.11 14.45
CA PHE A 14 -32.87 -37.79 13.00
C PHE A 14 -32.77 -36.28 12.74
N VAL A 15 -33.37 -35.44 13.57
CA VAL A 15 -33.33 -33.97 13.46
C VAL A 15 -31.98 -33.42 13.91
N ILE A 16 -31.37 -34.03 14.95
CA ILE A 16 -30.02 -33.62 15.43
C ILE A 16 -28.93 -33.95 14.41
N ALA A 17 -29.01 -35.09 13.70
CA ALA A 17 -28.02 -35.46 12.68
C ALA A 17 -28.08 -34.57 11.45
N VAL A 18 -29.27 -34.11 11.04
CA VAL A 18 -29.43 -33.18 9.90
C VAL A 18 -28.92 -31.78 10.26
N LEU A 19 -29.18 -31.30 11.47
CA LEU A 19 -28.69 -29.99 11.92
C LEU A 19 -27.17 -29.97 12.10
N ALA A 20 -26.57 -31.07 12.60
CA ALA A 20 -25.12 -31.21 12.70
C ALA A 20 -24.43 -31.27 11.32
N GLY A 21 -25.04 -31.97 10.36
CA GLY A 21 -24.55 -32.00 8.97
C GLY A 21 -24.62 -30.65 8.28
N GLN A 22 -25.70 -29.91 8.45
CA GLN A 22 -25.83 -28.55 7.89
C GLN A 22 -24.83 -27.57 8.54
N HIS A 23 -24.58 -27.66 9.84
CA HIS A 23 -23.58 -26.84 10.53
C HIS A 23 -22.16 -27.13 10.03
N ALA A 24 -21.81 -28.41 9.85
CA ALA A 24 -20.51 -28.82 9.33
C ALA A 24 -20.28 -28.35 7.88
N VAL A 25 -21.30 -28.36 7.02
CA VAL A 25 -21.25 -27.88 5.65
C VAL A 25 -21.07 -26.34 5.59
N VAL A 26 -21.80 -25.60 6.44
CA VAL A 26 -21.68 -24.13 6.55
C VAL A 26 -20.28 -23.75 7.02
N VAL A 27 -19.76 -24.38 8.06
CA VAL A 27 -18.40 -24.13 8.59
C VAL A 27 -17.34 -24.47 7.55
N ALA A 28 -17.52 -25.55 6.77
CA ALA A 28 -16.57 -25.90 5.70
C ALA A 28 -16.62 -24.90 4.52
N GLN A 29 -17.81 -24.40 4.16
CA GLN A 29 -17.96 -23.37 3.14
C GLN A 29 -17.39 -22.03 3.56
N ASP A 30 -17.56 -21.63 4.81
CA ASP A 30 -16.97 -20.40 5.36
C ASP A 30 -15.45 -20.51 5.43
N LYS A 31 -14.91 -21.67 5.81
CA LYS A 31 -13.46 -21.92 5.82
C LYS A 31 -12.86 -21.84 4.40
N ALA A 32 -13.48 -22.46 3.41
CA ALA A 32 -13.02 -22.40 2.01
C ALA A 32 -13.10 -20.98 1.43
N LYS A 33 -14.11 -20.20 1.87
CA LYS A 33 -14.27 -18.80 1.47
C LYS A 33 -13.19 -17.89 2.09
N ILE A 34 -12.83 -18.15 3.36
CA ILE A 34 -11.76 -17.46 4.07
C ILE A 34 -10.40 -17.81 3.44
N GLU A 35 -10.10 -19.09 3.22
CA GLU A 35 -8.86 -19.53 2.56
C GLU A 35 -8.71 -18.95 1.14
N GLY A 36 -9.79 -18.88 0.37
CA GLY A 36 -9.81 -18.26 -0.95
C GLY A 36 -9.59 -16.73 -0.91
N ALA A 37 -10.13 -16.06 0.11
CA ALA A 37 -9.91 -14.63 0.33
C ALA A 37 -8.46 -14.34 0.74
N GLU A 38 -7.89 -15.13 1.65
CA GLU A 38 -6.48 -15.01 2.07
C GLU A 38 -5.53 -15.26 0.88
N ALA A 39 -5.74 -16.29 0.09
CA ALA A 39 -4.92 -16.57 -1.09
C ALA A 39 -4.95 -15.40 -2.08
N LYS A 40 -6.12 -14.78 -2.30
CA LYS A 40 -6.29 -13.61 -3.15
C LYS A 40 -5.59 -12.36 -2.58
N MET A 41 -5.62 -12.17 -1.25
CA MET A 41 -4.93 -11.06 -0.58
C MET A 41 -3.41 -11.22 -0.67
N PHE A 42 -2.87 -12.43 -0.52
CA PHE A 42 -1.43 -12.70 -0.70
C PHE A 42 -0.99 -12.51 -2.16
N SER A 43 -1.80 -12.92 -3.12
CA SER A 43 -1.55 -12.65 -4.53
C SER A 43 -1.49 -11.16 -4.81
N ALA A 44 -2.45 -10.39 -4.31
CA ALA A 44 -2.47 -8.93 -4.44
C ALA A 44 -1.22 -8.26 -3.83
N ALA A 45 -0.71 -8.75 -2.69
CA ALA A 45 0.52 -8.23 -2.09
C ALA A 45 1.76 -8.51 -2.97
N THR A 46 1.85 -9.70 -3.55
CA THR A 46 2.93 -10.06 -4.47
C THR A 46 2.88 -9.22 -5.75
N ASP A 47 1.70 -9.05 -6.32
CA ASP A 47 1.49 -8.25 -7.53
C ASP A 47 1.82 -6.77 -7.29
N TYR A 48 1.45 -6.24 -6.13
CA TYR A 48 1.86 -4.91 -5.69
C TYR A 48 3.38 -4.78 -5.58
N GLN A 49 4.09 -5.80 -5.06
CA GLN A 49 5.55 -5.79 -4.96
C GLN A 49 6.24 -5.72 -6.32
N LEU A 50 5.68 -6.36 -7.33
CA LEU A 50 6.20 -6.32 -8.70
C LEU A 50 5.90 -4.97 -9.38
N PHE A 51 4.75 -4.37 -9.08
CA PHE A 51 4.31 -3.10 -9.63
C PHE A 51 5.02 -1.91 -8.96
N MET A 52 4.71 -1.67 -7.67
CA MET A 52 5.17 -0.48 -6.94
C MET A 52 6.26 -0.77 -5.91
N GLY A 53 6.36 -2.00 -5.41
CA GLY A 53 7.31 -2.35 -4.35
C GLY A 53 8.78 -2.14 -4.71
N ARG A 54 9.16 -2.30 -5.99
CA ARG A 54 10.52 -2.00 -6.46
C ARG A 54 10.88 -0.53 -6.29
N TRP A 55 9.93 0.37 -6.53
CA TRP A 55 10.07 1.81 -6.36
C TRP A 55 10.12 2.21 -4.89
N SER A 56 9.20 1.68 -4.08
CA SER A 56 9.15 1.94 -2.64
C SER A 56 10.45 1.53 -1.94
N ARG A 57 11.00 0.35 -2.29
CA ARG A 57 12.28 -0.12 -1.72
C ARG A 57 13.46 0.77 -2.08
N ARG A 58 13.45 1.37 -3.27
CA ARG A 58 14.50 2.32 -3.68
C ARG A 58 14.39 3.66 -2.98
N LEU A 59 13.16 4.15 -2.77
CA LEU A 59 12.92 5.42 -2.11
C LEU A 59 13.16 5.36 -0.59
N ALA A 60 12.88 4.22 0.03
CA ALA A 60 12.89 4.10 1.48
C ALA A 60 14.23 4.51 2.16
N PRO A 61 15.42 4.13 1.68
CA PRO A 61 16.69 4.58 2.27
C PRO A 61 16.88 6.11 2.22
N GLU A 62 16.57 6.73 1.09
CA GLU A 62 16.65 8.17 0.90
C GLU A 62 15.67 8.91 1.80
N TYR A 63 14.47 8.33 1.97
CA TYR A 63 13.46 8.89 2.86
C TYR A 63 13.85 8.75 4.34
N ILE A 64 14.41 7.63 4.78
CA ILE A 64 14.93 7.44 6.14
C ILE A 64 16.01 8.49 6.46
N ALA A 65 16.94 8.71 5.53
CA ALA A 65 17.98 9.73 5.67
C ALA A 65 17.38 11.16 5.77
N PHE A 66 16.40 11.47 4.93
CA PHE A 66 15.70 12.75 4.96
C PHE A 66 14.91 12.96 6.26
N ALA A 67 14.19 11.95 6.73
CA ALA A 67 13.44 12.00 8.00
C ALA A 67 14.36 12.20 9.20
N GLY A 68 15.63 11.80 9.08
CA GLY A 68 16.62 11.94 10.14
C GLY A 68 16.42 10.93 11.26
N VAL A 69 16.00 9.72 10.92
CA VAL A 69 15.85 8.60 11.87
C VAL A 69 17.22 8.29 12.50
N LYS A 70 17.23 8.09 13.80
CA LYS A 70 18.43 7.73 14.55
C LYS A 70 18.36 6.26 14.98
N ASN A 71 19.53 5.65 15.06
CA ASN A 71 19.61 4.29 15.61
C ASN A 71 19.16 4.29 17.07
N GLY A 72 18.24 3.41 17.42
CA GLY A 72 17.59 3.37 18.74
C GLY A 72 16.24 4.07 18.80
N ASP A 73 15.84 4.85 17.78
CA ASP A 73 14.49 5.43 17.71
C ASP A 73 13.42 4.33 17.70
N ARG A 74 12.30 4.58 18.35
CA ARG A 74 11.07 3.83 18.20
C ARG A 74 10.25 4.44 17.06
N VAL A 75 10.05 3.68 15.99
CA VAL A 75 9.49 4.16 14.71
C VAL A 75 8.13 3.52 14.45
N LEU A 76 7.13 4.34 14.10
CA LEU A 76 5.85 3.88 13.55
C LEU A 76 5.83 4.10 12.04
N ASP A 77 5.65 3.03 11.27
CA ASP A 77 5.44 3.03 9.82
C ASP A 77 3.93 2.95 9.53
N VAL A 78 3.33 4.10 9.20
CA VAL A 78 1.89 4.25 8.94
C VAL A 78 1.59 3.97 7.47
N GLY A 79 0.69 3.01 7.22
CA GLY A 79 0.45 2.48 5.88
C GLY A 79 1.63 1.68 5.39
N THR A 80 2.17 0.80 6.25
CA THR A 80 3.37 0.00 5.98
C THR A 80 3.26 -0.87 4.72
N GLY A 81 2.03 -1.16 4.27
CA GLY A 81 1.76 -2.01 3.13
C GLY A 81 2.46 -3.37 3.27
N THR A 82 3.25 -3.70 2.29
CA THR A 82 4.06 -4.93 2.24
C THR A 82 5.39 -4.83 3.01
N GLY A 83 5.61 -3.74 3.78
CA GLY A 83 6.76 -3.57 4.68
C GLY A 83 8.02 -3.00 4.02
N SER A 84 7.91 -2.22 2.94
CA SER A 84 9.10 -1.68 2.25
C SER A 84 9.92 -0.72 3.12
N LEU A 85 9.28 0.20 3.84
CA LEU A 85 9.96 1.12 4.76
C LEU A 85 10.48 0.37 5.98
N ALA A 86 9.66 -0.47 6.60
CA ALA A 86 10.06 -1.27 7.76
C ALA A 86 11.30 -2.13 7.44
N SER A 87 11.35 -2.79 6.28
CA SER A 87 12.51 -3.59 5.85
C SER A 87 13.78 -2.75 5.64
N ALA A 88 13.65 -1.52 5.12
CA ALA A 88 14.77 -0.60 4.99
C ALA A 88 15.28 -0.13 6.37
N LEU A 89 14.36 0.19 7.30
CA LEU A 89 14.69 0.53 8.70
C LEU A 89 15.40 -0.63 9.42
N GLU A 90 14.93 -1.88 9.26
CA GLU A 90 15.60 -3.07 9.82
C GLU A 90 17.07 -3.15 9.42
N THR A 91 17.36 -2.78 8.18
CA THR A 91 18.70 -2.87 7.60
C THR A 91 19.60 -1.72 8.03
N THR A 92 19.05 -0.51 8.10
CA THR A 92 19.82 0.73 8.36
C THR A 92 19.87 1.11 9.82
N MET A 93 18.85 0.72 10.62
CA MET A 93 18.67 1.09 12.04
C MET A 93 18.71 -0.15 12.93
N THR A 94 19.92 -0.65 13.23
CA THR A 94 20.12 -1.96 13.85
C THR A 94 19.65 -2.11 15.29
N SER A 95 19.34 -1.02 15.99
CA SER A 95 18.81 -1.02 17.37
C SER A 95 17.42 -0.38 17.53
N SER A 96 16.80 0.06 16.43
CA SER A 96 15.47 0.67 16.46
C SER A 96 14.36 -0.38 16.61
N GLU A 97 13.31 -0.03 17.34
CA GLU A 97 12.04 -0.77 17.39
C GLU A 97 11.11 -0.22 16.30
N ILE A 98 10.55 -1.09 15.49
CA ILE A 98 9.72 -0.72 14.34
C ILE A 98 8.33 -1.33 14.50
N VAL A 99 7.30 -0.51 14.40
CA VAL A 99 5.90 -0.94 14.34
C VAL A 99 5.31 -0.51 13.02
N GLY A 100 4.81 -1.44 12.21
CA GLY A 100 4.12 -1.16 10.95
C GLY A 100 2.61 -1.36 11.09
N ILE A 101 1.82 -0.44 10.59
CA ILE A 101 0.36 -0.58 10.51
C ILE A 101 -0.16 -0.39 9.09
N ASP A 102 -1.19 -1.15 8.74
CA ASP A 102 -1.91 -1.04 7.46
C ASP A 102 -3.35 -1.56 7.65
N PRO A 103 -4.38 -0.99 7.00
CA PRO A 103 -5.74 -1.52 7.09
C PRO A 103 -5.91 -2.87 6.39
N SER A 104 -5.01 -3.25 5.48
CA SER A 104 -5.06 -4.50 4.72
C SER A 104 -4.44 -5.67 5.49
N GLU A 105 -5.26 -6.61 5.93
CA GLU A 105 -4.77 -7.85 6.58
C GLU A 105 -3.83 -8.65 5.67
N GLY A 106 -4.05 -8.66 4.34
CA GLY A 106 -3.20 -9.34 3.38
C GLY A 106 -1.82 -8.71 3.27
N PHE A 107 -1.73 -7.38 3.29
CA PHE A 107 -0.44 -6.69 3.32
C PHE A 107 0.29 -6.94 4.64
N ILE A 108 -0.40 -6.85 5.76
CA ILE A 108 0.16 -7.16 7.09
C ILE A 108 0.64 -8.61 7.16
N GLY A 109 -0.13 -9.57 6.65
CA GLY A 109 0.28 -10.97 6.57
C GLY A 109 1.56 -11.16 5.74
N TYR A 110 1.64 -10.48 4.60
CA TYR A 110 2.85 -10.47 3.77
C TYR A 110 4.05 -9.85 4.49
N ALA A 111 3.86 -8.68 5.13
CA ALA A 111 4.92 -7.99 5.87
C ALA A 111 5.46 -8.84 7.02
N LYS A 112 4.58 -9.45 7.83
CA LYS A 112 4.95 -10.39 8.91
C LYS A 112 5.80 -11.56 8.42
N LYS A 113 5.41 -12.17 7.29
CA LYS A 113 6.13 -13.32 6.71
C LYS A 113 7.54 -12.95 6.24
N ASN A 114 7.75 -11.67 5.86
CA ASN A 114 9.01 -11.18 5.30
C ASN A 114 9.85 -10.36 6.29
N ALA A 115 9.38 -10.17 7.54
CA ALA A 115 10.16 -9.54 8.60
C ALA A 115 11.44 -10.32 8.89
N LYS A 116 12.55 -9.60 9.03
CA LYS A 116 13.88 -10.18 9.25
C LYS A 116 14.37 -10.00 10.69
N SER A 117 13.66 -9.19 11.47
CA SER A 117 14.05 -8.84 12.83
C SER A 117 12.90 -9.02 13.81
N ASN A 118 13.19 -9.52 15.01
CA ASN A 118 12.24 -9.58 16.12
C ASN A 118 11.93 -8.19 16.74
N ARG A 119 12.64 -7.13 16.30
CA ARG A 119 12.39 -5.75 16.68
C ARG A 119 11.31 -5.08 15.83
N THR A 120 10.83 -5.77 14.80
CA THR A 120 9.78 -5.28 13.89
C THR A 120 8.50 -6.06 14.15
N SER A 121 7.43 -5.32 14.37
CA SER A 121 6.07 -5.86 14.49
C SER A 121 5.13 -5.20 13.50
N PHE A 122 4.07 -5.94 13.11
CA PHE A 122 3.07 -5.45 12.19
C PHE A 122 1.68 -5.75 12.73
N GLU A 123 0.76 -4.79 12.61
CA GLU A 123 -0.63 -4.97 13.01
C GLU A 123 -1.60 -4.26 12.06
N THR A 124 -2.82 -4.77 11.99
CA THR A 124 -3.89 -4.11 11.24
C THR A 124 -4.35 -2.86 11.99
N GLY A 125 -4.39 -1.71 11.29
CA GLY A 125 -4.77 -0.44 11.91
C GLY A 125 -5.15 0.63 10.91
N ASP A 126 -5.95 1.61 11.37
CA ASP A 126 -6.36 2.78 10.60
C ASP A 126 -5.50 3.98 11.04
N ALA A 127 -4.85 4.64 10.07
CA ALA A 127 -4.08 5.85 10.29
C ALA A 127 -4.88 6.99 10.94
N GLN A 128 -6.21 6.99 10.74
CA GLN A 128 -7.13 7.98 11.28
C GLN A 128 -7.58 7.68 12.73
N ALA A 129 -7.18 6.53 13.29
CA ALA A 129 -7.54 6.09 14.65
C ALA A 129 -6.47 5.16 15.21
N LEU A 130 -5.27 5.69 15.49
CA LEU A 130 -4.13 4.92 15.98
C LEU A 130 -4.36 4.41 17.40
N ARG A 131 -4.18 3.11 17.62
CA ARG A 131 -4.41 2.44 18.93
C ARG A 131 -3.24 2.59 19.90
N PHE A 132 -2.33 3.50 19.66
CA PHE A 132 -1.18 3.75 20.52
C PHE A 132 -1.46 4.90 21.48
N GLN A 133 -0.79 4.85 22.64
CA GLN A 133 -0.80 5.94 23.62
C GLN A 133 -0.11 7.18 23.04
N ASP A 134 -0.44 8.34 23.59
CA ASP A 134 0.22 9.58 23.24
C ASP A 134 1.73 9.48 23.49
N LYS A 135 2.51 10.14 22.64
CA LYS A 135 3.97 10.32 22.83
C LYS A 135 4.75 8.98 22.89
N THR A 136 4.27 7.95 22.22
CA THR A 136 4.86 6.60 22.22
C THR A 136 6.10 6.48 21.34
N PHE A 137 6.14 7.20 20.22
CA PHE A 137 7.16 7.05 19.19
C PHE A 137 8.10 8.26 19.11
N ASP A 138 9.35 8.01 18.74
CA ASP A 138 10.33 9.04 18.38
C ASP A 138 10.05 9.59 16.98
N GLN A 139 9.64 8.72 16.08
CA GLN A 139 9.32 9.01 14.68
C GLN A 139 8.02 8.36 14.26
N THR A 140 7.16 9.09 13.56
CA THR A 140 6.07 8.51 12.78
C THR A 140 6.25 8.85 11.31
N MET A 141 6.23 7.82 10.48
CA MET A 141 6.59 7.90 9.07
C MET A 141 5.48 7.33 8.19
N ALA A 142 5.27 7.90 7.02
CA ALA A 142 4.28 7.42 6.05
C ALA A 142 4.89 7.43 4.64
N LEU A 143 5.25 6.25 4.12
CA LEU A 143 5.84 6.12 2.79
C LEU A 143 4.77 5.82 1.74
N LEU A 144 4.47 6.81 0.88
CA LEU A 144 3.63 6.66 -0.33
C LEU A 144 2.17 6.26 -0.05
N VAL A 145 1.62 6.65 1.11
CA VAL A 145 0.27 6.27 1.53
C VAL A 145 -0.65 7.46 1.76
N MET A 146 -0.12 8.64 2.09
CA MET A 146 -0.93 9.80 2.52
C MET A 146 -2.02 10.18 1.52
N ASN A 147 -1.75 10.09 0.23
CA ASN A 147 -2.71 10.43 -0.84
C ASN A 147 -3.92 9.47 -0.92
N PHE A 148 -3.87 8.31 -0.26
CA PHE A 148 -4.96 7.33 -0.20
C PHE A 148 -5.82 7.44 1.07
N ILE A 149 -5.37 8.18 2.07
CA ILE A 149 -6.11 8.35 3.33
C ILE A 149 -7.23 9.37 3.14
N PRO A 150 -8.50 9.05 3.48
CA PRO A 150 -9.62 9.97 3.24
C PRO A 150 -9.51 11.30 3.99
N ASP A 151 -9.21 11.28 5.29
CA ASP A 151 -9.03 12.46 6.14
C ASP A 151 -7.56 12.63 6.54
N HIS A 152 -6.84 13.40 5.73
CA HIS A 152 -5.42 13.70 5.96
C HIS A 152 -5.17 14.42 7.27
N ASN A 153 -6.04 15.38 7.67
CA ASN A 153 -5.86 16.15 8.90
C ASN A 153 -5.96 15.22 10.12
N LYS A 154 -6.93 14.31 10.11
CA LYS A 154 -7.14 13.34 11.18
C LYS A 154 -5.95 12.38 11.28
N ALA A 155 -5.50 11.83 10.16
CA ALA A 155 -4.35 10.92 10.14
C ALA A 155 -3.07 11.57 10.68
N ILE A 156 -2.75 12.79 10.22
CA ILE A 156 -1.54 13.48 10.69
C ILE A 156 -1.73 13.95 12.14
N GLY A 157 -2.94 14.32 12.55
CA GLY A 157 -3.28 14.60 13.95
C GLY A 157 -2.98 13.41 14.86
N GLU A 158 -3.34 12.21 14.45
CA GLU A 158 -3.01 10.96 15.14
C GLU A 158 -1.50 10.68 15.14
N MET A 159 -0.84 10.79 13.97
CA MET A 159 0.62 10.67 13.89
C MET A 159 1.33 11.64 14.85
N ARG A 160 0.89 12.91 14.88
CA ARG A 160 1.39 13.91 15.82
C ARG A 160 1.13 13.52 17.27
N ARG A 161 -0.07 13.05 17.61
CA ARG A 161 -0.47 12.64 18.97
C ARG A 161 0.42 11.54 19.53
N VAL A 162 0.68 10.51 18.72
CA VAL A 162 1.49 9.35 19.16
C VAL A 162 2.98 9.60 19.10
N THR A 163 3.43 10.69 18.48
CA THR A 163 4.84 11.10 18.45
C THR A 163 5.15 11.98 19.67
N ARG A 164 6.27 11.72 20.35
CA ARG A 164 6.69 12.50 21.52
C ARG A 164 7.05 13.95 21.16
N PRO A 165 7.07 14.89 22.12
CA PRO A 165 7.63 16.23 21.92
C PRO A 165 9.04 16.15 21.34
N HIS A 166 9.36 17.02 20.37
CA HIS A 166 10.59 17.01 19.57
C HIS A 166 10.83 15.76 18.73
N GLY A 167 9.90 14.81 18.71
CA GLY A 167 9.87 13.73 17.72
C GLY A 167 9.44 14.23 16.35
N VAL A 168 9.66 13.42 15.33
CA VAL A 168 9.43 13.82 13.93
C VAL A 168 8.24 13.06 13.32
N VAL A 169 7.38 13.81 12.65
CA VAL A 169 6.34 13.28 11.76
C VAL A 169 6.76 13.54 10.33
N SER A 170 6.80 12.51 9.48
CA SER A 170 7.22 12.64 8.09
C SER A 170 6.37 11.82 7.13
N ALA A 171 6.35 12.22 5.85
CA ALA A 171 5.71 11.48 4.77
C ALA A 171 6.37 11.74 3.43
N CYS A 172 6.17 10.81 2.49
CA CYS A 172 6.45 10.99 1.07
C CYS A 172 5.23 10.61 0.23
N VAL A 173 5.02 11.32 -0.87
CA VAL A 173 4.01 11.02 -1.90
C VAL A 173 4.65 11.18 -3.26
N TRP A 174 4.37 10.25 -4.21
CA TRP A 174 4.86 10.39 -5.58
C TRP A 174 4.37 11.68 -6.24
N ASP A 175 5.23 12.28 -7.05
CA ASP A 175 4.84 13.31 -8.01
C ASP A 175 4.14 12.66 -9.20
N TYR A 176 2.85 12.39 -9.02
CA TYR A 176 2.02 11.81 -10.07
C TYR A 176 1.76 12.76 -11.24
N ASN A 177 2.06 14.06 -11.07
CA ASN A 177 1.81 15.06 -12.10
C ASN A 177 2.89 15.10 -13.17
N GLU A 178 4.16 14.99 -12.77
CA GLU A 178 5.28 15.27 -13.66
C GLU A 178 6.30 14.13 -13.75
N ASP A 179 6.78 13.61 -12.63
CA ASP A 179 8.02 12.84 -12.63
C ASP A 179 7.93 11.46 -11.94
N MET A 180 6.75 10.84 -11.92
CA MET A 180 6.62 9.41 -11.75
C MET A 180 6.53 8.75 -13.12
N GLN A 181 7.66 8.68 -13.85
CA GLN A 181 7.72 8.36 -15.30
C GLN A 181 7.02 7.04 -15.63
N MET A 182 7.11 6.02 -14.78
CA MET A 182 6.40 4.75 -14.98
C MET A 182 4.91 4.96 -15.23
N LEU A 183 4.26 5.78 -14.40
CA LEU A 183 2.83 6.05 -14.47
C LEU A 183 2.52 7.17 -15.46
N ARG A 184 3.36 8.22 -15.53
CA ARG A 184 3.11 9.31 -16.47
C ARG A 184 3.13 8.86 -17.92
N PHE A 185 4.13 8.10 -18.33
CA PHE A 185 4.20 7.59 -19.69
C PHE A 185 3.04 6.66 -20.00
N PHE A 186 2.65 5.82 -19.02
CA PHE A 186 1.49 4.95 -19.16
C PHE A 186 0.19 5.75 -19.35
N TRP A 187 -0.10 6.70 -18.45
CA TRP A 187 -1.35 7.44 -18.50
C TRP A 187 -1.43 8.38 -19.70
N ASP A 188 -0.31 8.98 -20.15
CA ASP A 188 -0.29 9.78 -21.34
C ASP A 188 -0.71 8.98 -22.59
N GLU A 189 -0.20 7.75 -22.74
CA GLU A 189 -0.59 6.88 -23.84
C GLU A 189 -1.99 6.30 -23.67
N ALA A 190 -2.38 5.92 -22.46
CA ALA A 190 -3.69 5.36 -22.18
C ALA A 190 -4.82 6.37 -22.41
N VAL A 191 -4.65 7.62 -21.96
CA VAL A 191 -5.62 8.70 -22.22
C VAL A 191 -5.63 9.11 -23.70
N ALA A 192 -4.48 9.12 -24.38
CA ALA A 192 -4.44 9.36 -25.82
C ALA A 192 -5.11 8.24 -26.63
N PHE A 193 -5.10 7.02 -26.11
CA PHE A 193 -5.77 5.84 -26.70
C PHE A 193 -7.29 5.86 -26.42
N ASP A 194 -7.66 6.14 -25.19
CA ASP A 194 -9.05 6.20 -24.73
C ASP A 194 -9.28 7.45 -23.84
N PRO A 195 -9.70 8.58 -24.42
CA PRO A 195 -9.92 9.80 -23.65
C PRO A 195 -10.96 9.69 -22.54
N ALA A 196 -11.84 8.69 -22.57
CA ALA A 196 -12.87 8.50 -21.53
C ALA A 196 -12.29 8.08 -20.17
N ILE A 197 -11.04 7.63 -20.13
CA ILE A 197 -10.38 7.23 -18.88
C ILE A 197 -9.62 8.37 -18.19
N GLU A 198 -9.55 9.55 -18.78
CA GLU A 198 -8.84 10.70 -18.20
C GLU A 198 -9.15 10.94 -16.71
N PRO A 199 -10.40 10.79 -16.23
CA PRO A 199 -10.71 10.95 -14.79
C PRO A 199 -10.05 9.91 -13.87
N LYS A 200 -9.52 8.81 -14.42
CA LYS A 200 -8.78 7.78 -13.67
C LYS A 200 -7.27 8.05 -13.62
N ASP A 201 -6.79 9.03 -14.38
CA ASP A 201 -5.37 9.38 -14.41
C ASP A 201 -4.90 9.82 -13.02
N GLU A 202 -3.85 9.17 -12.54
CA GLU A 202 -3.29 9.41 -11.22
C GLU A 202 -2.69 10.82 -11.06
N ARG A 203 -2.57 11.63 -12.15
CA ARG A 203 -2.25 13.07 -12.04
C ARG A 203 -3.21 13.85 -11.15
N HIS A 204 -4.43 13.33 -10.94
CA HIS A 204 -5.45 13.92 -10.07
C HIS A 204 -5.29 13.53 -8.59
N MET A 205 -4.30 12.70 -8.26
CA MET A 205 -4.03 12.31 -6.87
C MET A 205 -3.69 13.53 -6.01
N LYS A 206 -4.26 13.54 -4.81
CA LYS A 206 -4.03 14.59 -3.81
C LYS A 206 -2.63 14.51 -3.25
N LEU A 207 -2.12 15.63 -2.75
CA LEU A 207 -0.82 15.74 -2.08
C LEU A 207 0.39 15.40 -2.98
N SER A 208 0.20 15.37 -4.30
CA SER A 208 1.21 14.98 -5.28
C SER A 208 1.98 16.15 -5.89
N ARG A 209 1.80 17.37 -5.37
CA ARG A 209 2.45 18.59 -5.87
C ARG A 209 3.26 19.26 -4.78
N GLU A 210 4.26 20.01 -5.20
CA GLU A 210 5.10 20.83 -4.31
C GLU A 210 4.27 21.73 -3.40
N GLY A 211 4.66 21.81 -2.13
CA GLY A 211 4.04 22.64 -1.11
C GLY A 211 2.81 22.02 -0.43
N GLN A 212 2.14 21.05 -1.06
CA GLN A 212 0.89 20.50 -0.52
C GLN A 212 1.09 19.76 0.81
N LEU A 213 2.16 19.00 0.93
CA LEU A 213 2.48 18.30 2.18
C LEU A 213 2.90 19.30 3.26
N GLY A 214 3.76 20.27 2.96
CA GLY A 214 4.20 21.28 3.90
C GLY A 214 3.05 22.11 4.47
N GLU A 215 2.11 22.54 3.63
CA GLU A 215 0.92 23.24 4.09
C GLU A 215 0.03 22.37 5.00
N LEU A 216 -0.06 21.08 4.71
CA LEU A 216 -0.82 20.15 5.55
C LEU A 216 -0.14 19.96 6.92
N TRP A 217 1.21 19.82 6.97
CA TRP A 217 2.00 19.74 8.20
C TRP A 217 1.85 20.98 9.07
N LYS A 218 1.91 22.16 8.45
CA LYS A 218 1.69 23.46 9.10
C LYS A 218 0.31 23.57 9.71
N ARG A 219 -0.71 23.15 8.98
CA ARG A 219 -2.12 23.20 9.40
C ARG A 219 -2.37 22.39 10.67
N VAL A 220 -1.72 21.23 10.83
CA VAL A 220 -1.86 20.40 12.03
C VAL A 220 -0.92 20.81 13.18
N GLY A 221 -0.19 21.91 13.02
CA GLY A 221 0.63 22.52 14.10
C GLY A 221 1.96 21.83 14.35
N LEU A 222 2.55 21.19 13.34
CA LEU A 222 3.94 20.78 13.35
C LEU A 222 4.85 22.00 13.09
N VAL A 223 6.07 21.95 13.59
CA VAL A 223 7.07 23.04 13.48
C VAL A 223 8.34 22.55 12.79
N ASN A 224 9.26 23.48 12.47
CA ASN A 224 10.53 23.16 11.80
C ASN A 224 10.31 22.32 10.51
N ILE A 225 9.26 22.68 9.76
CA ILE A 225 8.81 21.94 8.58
C ILE A 225 9.84 22.11 7.46
N GLN A 226 10.20 20.99 6.87
CA GLN A 226 11.03 20.91 5.66
C GLN A 226 10.30 20.06 4.63
N GLU A 227 10.18 20.55 3.40
CA GLU A 227 9.68 19.80 2.26
C GLU A 227 10.71 19.85 1.15
N LYS A 228 11.00 18.72 0.52
CA LYS A 228 11.88 18.65 -0.65
C LYS A 228 11.53 17.46 -1.54
N PRO A 229 11.90 17.52 -2.82
CA PRO A 229 11.84 16.36 -3.70
C PRO A 229 12.95 15.36 -3.36
N LEU A 230 12.62 14.07 -3.43
CA LEU A 230 13.57 12.96 -3.52
C LEU A 230 13.37 12.27 -4.85
N SER A 231 14.45 12.09 -5.62
CA SER A 231 14.41 11.44 -6.93
C SER A 231 15.18 10.15 -6.92
N ILE A 232 14.63 9.14 -7.55
CA ILE A 232 15.25 7.82 -7.69
C ILE A 232 15.16 7.33 -9.13
N ASP A 233 16.07 6.44 -9.49
CA ASP A 233 16.10 5.74 -10.77
C ASP A 233 15.69 4.28 -10.56
N GLN A 234 14.87 3.74 -11.47
CA GLN A 234 14.47 2.33 -11.51
C GLN A 234 14.84 1.73 -12.86
N ALA A 235 15.72 0.73 -12.82
CA ALA A 235 16.09 -0.03 -14.00
C ALA A 235 15.05 -1.12 -14.31
N TYR A 236 14.76 -1.27 -15.60
CA TYR A 236 14.00 -2.38 -16.18
C TYR A 236 14.93 -3.16 -17.12
N GLN A 237 14.81 -4.47 -17.12
CA GLN A 237 15.65 -5.33 -17.96
C GLN A 237 15.18 -5.37 -19.42
N SER A 238 13.89 -5.15 -19.65
CA SER A 238 13.23 -5.15 -20.94
C SER A 238 11.89 -4.41 -20.86
N PHE A 239 11.27 -4.19 -21.99
CA PHE A 239 9.89 -3.74 -22.04
C PHE A 239 8.93 -4.70 -21.31
N ASP A 240 9.14 -6.00 -21.44
CA ASP A 240 8.29 -6.99 -20.79
C ASP A 240 8.41 -6.94 -19.25
N ASP A 241 9.58 -6.59 -18.70
CA ASP A 241 9.76 -6.33 -17.25
C ASP A 241 8.94 -5.11 -16.79
N TYR A 242 8.79 -4.10 -17.63
CA TYR A 242 7.92 -2.95 -17.37
C TYR A 242 6.44 -3.31 -17.55
N TRP A 243 6.06 -3.80 -18.73
CA TRP A 243 4.68 -4.05 -19.11
C TRP A 243 4.02 -5.15 -18.25
N GLY A 244 4.78 -6.20 -17.94
CA GLY A 244 4.34 -7.32 -17.10
C GLY A 244 3.85 -6.88 -15.71
N SER A 245 4.34 -5.74 -15.20
CA SER A 245 3.86 -5.20 -13.93
C SER A 245 2.40 -4.72 -13.98
N PHE A 246 1.96 -4.17 -15.12
CA PHE A 246 0.58 -3.75 -15.33
C PHE A 246 -0.39 -4.92 -15.60
N LEU A 247 0.09 -5.99 -16.24
CA LEU A 247 -0.71 -7.18 -16.54
C LEU A 247 -1.22 -7.92 -15.29
N ARG A 248 -0.72 -7.58 -14.11
CA ARG A 248 -1.15 -8.17 -12.84
C ARG A 248 -2.32 -7.45 -12.18
N GLY A 249 -2.79 -6.35 -12.76
CA GLY A 249 -3.96 -5.62 -12.28
C GLY A 249 -3.74 -4.79 -11.01
N ALA A 250 -2.50 -4.62 -10.56
CA ALA A 250 -2.20 -3.81 -9.38
C ALA A 250 -2.30 -2.31 -9.70
N GLY A 251 -2.93 -1.56 -8.80
CA GLY A 251 -3.15 -0.12 -8.92
C GLY A 251 -4.14 0.27 -10.02
N PRO A 252 -4.46 1.58 -10.17
CA PRO A 252 -5.40 2.07 -11.18
C PRO A 252 -4.98 1.73 -12.61
N GLY A 253 -3.70 1.89 -12.95
CA GLY A 253 -3.17 1.58 -14.28
C GLY A 253 -3.25 0.10 -14.62
N GLY A 254 -2.86 -0.79 -13.70
CA GLY A 254 -2.98 -2.24 -13.89
C GLY A 254 -4.43 -2.70 -14.00
N ALA A 255 -5.31 -2.17 -13.15
CA ALA A 255 -6.76 -2.45 -13.21
C ALA A 255 -7.35 -2.06 -14.57
N TYR A 256 -6.93 -0.93 -15.14
CA TYR A 256 -7.35 -0.52 -16.49
C TYR A 256 -6.84 -1.51 -17.55
N VAL A 257 -5.56 -1.87 -17.53
CA VAL A 257 -4.97 -2.79 -18.52
C VAL A 257 -5.67 -4.14 -18.54
N VAL A 258 -5.98 -4.74 -17.38
CA VAL A 258 -6.66 -6.04 -17.33
C VAL A 258 -8.16 -5.96 -17.69
N SER A 259 -8.75 -4.77 -17.66
CA SER A 259 -10.14 -4.56 -18.11
C SER A 259 -10.29 -4.45 -19.62
N LEU A 260 -9.19 -4.22 -20.36
CA LEU A 260 -9.20 -4.10 -21.81
C LEU A 260 -9.43 -5.46 -22.52
N SER A 261 -10.06 -5.40 -23.71
CA SER A 261 -10.04 -6.54 -24.62
C SER A 261 -8.60 -6.88 -25.05
N ASP A 262 -8.34 -8.10 -25.48
CA ASP A 262 -6.99 -8.50 -25.94
C ASP A 262 -6.48 -7.61 -27.06
N LYS A 263 -7.35 -7.22 -28.00
CA LYS A 263 -7.03 -6.32 -29.11
C LYS A 263 -6.62 -4.94 -28.59
N SER A 264 -7.40 -4.32 -27.70
CA SER A 264 -7.13 -3.00 -27.15
C SER A 264 -5.88 -3.00 -26.27
N ARG A 265 -5.67 -4.08 -25.50
CA ARG A 265 -4.48 -4.27 -24.68
C ARG A 265 -3.21 -4.34 -25.54
N HIS A 266 -3.25 -5.10 -26.63
CA HIS A 266 -2.12 -5.20 -27.55
C HIS A 266 -1.83 -3.89 -28.27
N GLU A 267 -2.85 -3.10 -28.62
CA GLU A 267 -2.66 -1.77 -29.20
C GLU A 267 -2.01 -0.81 -28.20
N LEU A 268 -2.47 -0.78 -26.95
CA LEU A 268 -1.86 0.05 -25.89
C LEU A 268 -0.42 -0.41 -25.61
N GLU A 269 -0.16 -1.70 -25.55
CA GLU A 269 1.18 -2.27 -25.44
C GLU A 269 2.12 -1.78 -26.54
N THR A 270 1.65 -1.81 -27.79
CA THR A 270 2.42 -1.34 -28.95
C THR A 270 2.77 0.15 -28.83
N ARG A 271 1.81 0.97 -28.40
CA ARG A 271 2.05 2.41 -28.13
C ARG A 271 3.09 2.62 -27.03
N MET A 272 2.96 1.88 -25.91
CA MET A 272 3.90 1.94 -24.80
C MET A 272 5.30 1.50 -25.20
N ARG A 273 5.42 0.41 -25.99
CA ARG A 273 6.70 -0.06 -26.54
C ARG A 273 7.36 1.01 -27.39
N LYS A 274 6.60 1.64 -28.27
CA LYS A 274 7.09 2.76 -29.09
C LYS A 274 7.52 3.97 -28.25
N ARG A 275 6.75 4.32 -27.21
CA ARG A 275 7.06 5.42 -26.29
C ARG A 275 8.39 5.21 -25.55
N LEU A 276 8.62 3.99 -25.03
CA LEU A 276 9.77 3.67 -24.19
C LEU A 276 11.02 3.33 -25.00
N LEU A 277 10.86 2.60 -26.11
CA LEU A 277 11.98 2.11 -26.89
C LEU A 277 12.24 2.93 -28.16
N GLY A 278 11.24 3.63 -28.69
CA GLY A 278 11.35 4.27 -30.00
C GLY A 278 11.58 3.23 -31.09
N ASN A 279 12.69 3.35 -31.80
CA ASN A 279 13.11 2.43 -32.85
C ASN A 279 14.27 1.49 -32.44
N ARG A 280 14.69 1.54 -31.16
CA ARG A 280 15.74 0.63 -30.67
C ARG A 280 15.21 -0.77 -30.42
N GLU A 281 16.09 -1.75 -30.48
CA GLU A 281 15.82 -3.11 -30.02
C GLU A 281 15.43 -3.13 -28.53
N ASP A 282 14.67 -4.16 -28.11
CA ASP A 282 14.33 -4.34 -26.71
C ASP A 282 15.59 -4.64 -25.87
N GLY A 283 15.64 -4.07 -24.70
CA GLY A 283 16.76 -4.21 -23.78
C GLY A 283 16.61 -3.29 -22.56
N PRO A 284 17.63 -3.21 -21.72
CA PRO A 284 17.56 -2.44 -20.48
C PRO A 284 17.31 -0.95 -20.71
N PHE A 285 16.51 -0.38 -19.79
CA PHE A 285 16.29 1.07 -19.71
C PHE A 285 16.01 1.48 -18.26
N VAL A 286 16.12 2.80 -18.02
CA VAL A 286 15.90 3.39 -16.70
C VAL A 286 14.77 4.39 -16.78
N LEU A 287 13.86 4.34 -15.80
CA LEU A 287 12.85 5.36 -15.57
C LEU A 287 13.15 6.07 -14.25
N LYS A 288 12.76 7.34 -14.16
CA LYS A 288 12.90 8.17 -12.98
C LYS A 288 11.58 8.28 -12.23
N ALA A 289 11.67 8.50 -10.94
CA ALA A 289 10.54 8.93 -10.13
C ALA A 289 11.00 9.97 -9.11
N ARG A 290 10.17 10.99 -8.93
CA ARG A 290 10.27 12.00 -7.89
C ARG A 290 9.15 11.78 -6.87
N ALA A 291 9.49 11.92 -5.58
CA ALA A 291 8.51 11.99 -4.51
C ALA A 291 8.67 13.31 -3.77
N TRP A 292 7.58 13.98 -3.46
CA TRP A 292 7.55 15.10 -2.51
C TRP A 292 7.57 14.53 -1.11
N CYS A 293 8.58 14.89 -0.35
CA CYS A 293 8.80 14.40 1.00
C CYS A 293 8.80 15.56 1.99
N VAL A 294 8.08 15.38 3.09
CA VAL A 294 7.96 16.37 4.18
C VAL A 294 8.38 15.77 5.50
N ARG A 295 8.98 16.59 6.35
CA ARG A 295 9.18 16.30 7.78
C ARG A 295 8.82 17.53 8.61
N GLY A 296 8.37 17.30 9.84
CA GLY A 296 8.13 18.36 10.81
C GLY A 296 8.24 17.82 12.23
N GLU A 297 8.54 18.66 13.17
CA GLU A 297 8.72 18.29 14.58
C GLU A 297 7.45 18.55 15.39
N VAL A 298 7.17 17.68 16.35
CA VAL A 298 6.11 17.89 17.34
C VAL A 298 6.58 18.95 18.33
N PRO A 299 5.85 20.08 18.53
CA PRO A 299 6.21 21.08 19.51
C PRO A 299 6.17 20.53 20.94
N LYS A 300 6.69 21.34 21.91
CA LYS A 300 6.68 21.01 23.35
C LYS A 300 5.28 20.76 23.88
#